data_8a9f8d000f119c8501231ffa6d829e35
#
_entry.id   8a9f8d000f119c8501231ffa6d829e35
#
_cell.length_a   1.000
_cell.length_b   1.000
_cell.length_c   1.000
_cell.angle_alpha   90.00
_cell.angle_beta   90.00
_cell.angle_gamma   90.00
#
_symmetry.space_group_name_H-M   'P 1'
#
loop_
_entity.id
_entity.type
_entity.pdbx_description
1 polymer ?
#
loop_
_entity_poly.entity_id
_entity_poly.type
_entity_poly.pdbx_seq_one_letter_code
_entity_poly.pdbx_strand_id
1 'polypeptide(L)'
;MSRTYLKNVRIVYGTGAPSIENGLYVFDNIEDKFNEDVVEYVGEMDQSVLAKAGPEDAVFDLSGHTILPGLINCHVHLDLMLPYRGLGNSFDEFGIPYRTLLSYRRAAEALDCGVTTIRSAAIPDDIDIGLKKSQGACTAGGPPHRARRRAGSGRGSSRGSPDW
;
A
#
# COMPACT_ATOMS: atom_id res chain seq x y z
N MET A 1 -21.99 -2.42 -11.87
CA MET A 1 -20.59 -2.57 -11.43
C MET A 1 -19.74 -2.23 -12.63
N SER A 2 -18.87 -1.23 -12.50
CA SER A 2 -17.99 -0.82 -13.60
C SER A 2 -16.65 -1.53 -13.45
N ARG A 3 -16.06 -1.91 -14.59
CA ARG A 3 -14.72 -2.54 -14.63
C ARG A 3 -13.70 -1.57 -15.15
N THR A 4 -12.45 -1.82 -14.79
CA THR A 4 -11.32 -1.14 -15.38
C THR A 4 -10.46 -2.15 -16.14
N TYR A 5 -10.22 -1.84 -17.41
CA TYR A 5 -9.38 -2.61 -18.32
C TYR A 5 -8.08 -1.85 -18.58
N LEU A 6 -6.96 -2.44 -18.25
CA LEU A 6 -5.62 -1.92 -18.52
C LEU A 6 -4.99 -2.80 -19.60
N LYS A 7 -4.91 -2.28 -20.84
CA LYS A 7 -4.45 -3.03 -22.00
C LYS A 7 -3.06 -2.62 -22.47
N ASN A 8 -2.42 -3.46 -23.27
CA ASN A 8 -1.11 -3.25 -23.88
C ASN A 8 -0.01 -3.00 -22.83
N VAL A 9 -0.13 -3.60 -21.69
CA VAL A 9 0.76 -3.36 -20.52
C VAL A 9 1.70 -4.53 -20.33
N ARG A 10 2.94 -4.25 -19.93
CA ARG A 10 3.83 -5.29 -19.45
C ARG A 10 3.40 -5.73 -18.05
N ILE A 11 3.31 -7.04 -17.81
CA ILE A 11 2.87 -7.57 -16.49
C ILE A 11 4.00 -8.40 -15.88
N VAL A 12 4.37 -8.07 -14.66
CA VAL A 12 5.34 -8.80 -13.83
C VAL A 12 4.62 -9.36 -12.62
N TYR A 13 4.61 -10.68 -12.46
CA TYR A 13 3.90 -11.34 -11.36
C TYR A 13 4.62 -11.32 -10.02
N GLY A 14 5.93 -11.04 -10.00
CA GLY A 14 6.74 -11.09 -8.78
C GLY A 14 7.05 -12.51 -8.29
N THR A 15 6.75 -13.54 -9.06
CA THR A 15 6.96 -14.96 -8.72
C THR A 15 8.28 -15.53 -9.28
N GLY A 16 9.03 -14.73 -10.03
CA GLY A 16 10.19 -15.20 -10.79
C GLY A 16 9.85 -15.76 -12.18
N ALA A 17 8.56 -15.88 -12.53
CA ALA A 17 8.14 -16.24 -13.88
C ALA A 17 8.45 -15.10 -14.88
N PRO A 18 8.62 -15.41 -16.18
CA PRO A 18 8.79 -14.40 -17.23
C PRO A 18 7.66 -13.39 -17.23
N SER A 19 7.97 -12.13 -17.57
CA SER A 19 6.96 -11.08 -17.75
C SER A 19 6.12 -11.34 -19.00
N ILE A 20 4.87 -10.89 -18.96
CA ILE A 20 4.01 -10.80 -20.13
C ILE A 20 4.25 -9.43 -20.76
N GLU A 21 4.69 -9.38 -22.00
CA GLU A 21 5.07 -8.11 -22.66
C GLU A 21 3.88 -7.34 -23.21
N ASN A 22 2.81 -8.03 -23.58
CA ASN A 22 1.57 -7.43 -24.06
C ASN A 22 0.40 -8.04 -23.30
N GLY A 23 0.11 -7.45 -22.16
CA GLY A 23 -0.87 -7.96 -21.21
C GLY A 23 -2.18 -7.19 -21.19
N LEU A 24 -3.15 -7.85 -20.59
CA LEU A 24 -4.44 -7.28 -20.19
C LEU A 24 -4.65 -7.54 -18.69
N TYR A 25 -5.00 -6.50 -17.98
CA TYR A 25 -5.35 -6.55 -16.55
C TYR A 25 -6.75 -5.97 -16.36
N VAL A 26 -7.65 -6.72 -15.78
CA VAL A 26 -9.05 -6.31 -15.56
C VAL A 26 -9.40 -6.47 -14.10
N PHE A 27 -9.99 -5.44 -13.54
CA PHE A 27 -10.51 -5.49 -12.19
C PHE A 27 -11.89 -4.81 -12.09
N ASP A 28 -12.69 -5.30 -11.17
CA ASP A 28 -13.98 -4.74 -10.85
C ASP A 28 -13.82 -3.57 -9.88
N ASN A 29 -14.42 -2.43 -10.21
CA ASN A 29 -14.52 -1.27 -9.33
C ASN A 29 -15.72 -1.45 -8.41
N ILE A 30 -15.53 -2.09 -7.28
CA ILE A 30 -16.59 -2.21 -6.27
C ILE A 30 -16.67 -0.87 -5.53
N GLU A 31 -17.78 -0.16 -5.72
CA GLU A 31 -18.03 1.12 -5.02
C GLU A 31 -18.33 0.94 -3.53
N ASP A 32 -18.51 -0.29 -3.09
CA ASP A 32 -18.75 -0.61 -1.69
C ASP A 32 -17.45 -0.48 -0.89
N LYS A 33 -17.45 0.41 0.09
CA LYS A 33 -16.30 0.71 0.97
C LYS A 33 -15.80 -0.49 1.78
N PHE A 34 -16.56 -1.56 1.85
CA PHE A 34 -16.26 -2.77 2.62
C PHE A 34 -15.79 -3.93 1.76
N ASN A 35 -15.97 -3.87 0.46
CA ASN A 35 -15.55 -4.91 -0.48
C ASN A 35 -14.24 -4.50 -1.17
N GLU A 36 -13.43 -5.48 -1.46
CA GLU A 36 -12.15 -5.31 -2.17
C GLU A 36 -12.42 -5.35 -3.67
N ASP A 37 -11.77 -4.47 -4.42
CA ASP A 37 -11.71 -4.61 -5.86
C ASP A 37 -11.16 -6.01 -6.20
N VAL A 38 -11.85 -6.72 -7.07
CA VAL A 38 -11.50 -8.09 -7.45
C VAL A 38 -10.80 -8.08 -8.80
N VAL A 39 -9.63 -8.70 -8.86
CA VAL A 39 -8.96 -8.93 -10.14
C VAL A 39 -9.71 -10.04 -10.87
N GLU A 40 -10.32 -9.70 -12.01
CA GLU A 40 -11.09 -10.64 -12.82
C GLU A 40 -10.21 -11.34 -13.88
N TYR A 41 -9.24 -10.62 -14.42
CA TYR A 41 -8.33 -11.17 -15.42
C TYR A 41 -6.94 -10.54 -15.30
N VAL A 42 -5.93 -11.37 -15.42
CA VAL A 42 -4.53 -10.95 -15.55
C VAL A 42 -3.80 -11.96 -16.43
N GLY A 43 -3.31 -11.51 -17.57
CA GLY A 43 -2.68 -12.43 -18.53
C GLY A 43 -2.28 -11.75 -19.83
N GLU A 44 -2.00 -12.55 -20.84
CA GLU A 44 -1.75 -12.06 -22.18
C GLU A 44 -2.99 -11.33 -22.73
N MET A 45 -2.77 -10.46 -23.73
CA MET A 45 -3.84 -9.74 -24.38
C MET A 45 -4.86 -10.73 -24.96
N ASP A 46 -6.09 -10.64 -24.48
CA ASP A 46 -7.22 -11.43 -24.96
C ASP A 46 -8.34 -10.51 -25.45
N GLN A 47 -8.54 -10.52 -26.77
CA GLN A 47 -9.54 -9.70 -27.42
C GLN A 47 -10.96 -10.11 -27.02
N SER A 48 -11.19 -11.38 -26.68
CA SER A 48 -12.50 -11.85 -26.24
C SER A 48 -12.86 -11.35 -24.84
N VAL A 49 -11.86 -11.13 -23.99
CA VAL A 49 -12.01 -10.51 -22.68
C VAL A 49 -12.22 -8.99 -22.84
N LEU A 50 -11.40 -8.34 -23.67
CA LEU A 50 -11.49 -6.91 -23.92
C LEU A 50 -12.83 -6.52 -24.55
N ALA A 51 -13.38 -7.34 -25.43
CA ALA A 51 -14.68 -7.11 -26.09
C ALA A 51 -15.88 -7.14 -25.13
N LYS A 52 -15.69 -7.57 -23.88
CA LYS A 52 -16.72 -7.52 -22.84
C LYS A 52 -16.87 -6.14 -22.20
N ALA A 53 -15.97 -5.20 -22.50
CA ALA A 53 -16.05 -3.85 -21.98
C ALA A 53 -17.31 -3.16 -22.45
N GLY A 54 -18.12 -2.72 -21.51
CA GLY A 54 -19.37 -2.00 -21.73
C GLY A 54 -19.19 -0.48 -21.63
N PRO A 55 -20.29 0.29 -21.83
CA PRO A 55 -20.23 1.76 -21.81
C PRO A 55 -19.89 2.36 -20.43
N GLU A 56 -20.10 1.60 -19.37
CA GLU A 56 -19.81 2.02 -18.00
C GLU A 56 -18.36 1.66 -17.56
N ASP A 57 -17.65 0.89 -18.39
CA ASP A 57 -16.30 0.42 -18.08
C ASP A 57 -15.23 1.41 -18.53
N ALA A 58 -14.13 1.48 -17.79
CA ALA A 58 -12.98 2.29 -18.15
C ALA A 58 -11.92 1.44 -18.87
N VAL A 59 -11.46 1.89 -20.02
CA VAL A 59 -10.41 1.21 -20.79
C VAL A 59 -9.22 2.15 -20.96
N PHE A 60 -8.06 1.75 -20.42
CA PHE A 60 -6.82 2.51 -20.51
C PHE A 60 -5.79 1.73 -21.34
N ASP A 61 -5.16 2.43 -22.29
CA ASP A 61 -3.99 1.92 -23.00
C ASP A 61 -2.73 2.30 -22.21
N LEU A 62 -2.04 1.28 -21.71
CA LEU A 62 -0.82 1.43 -20.93
C LEU A 62 0.42 0.95 -21.68
N SER A 63 0.45 1.14 -22.99
CA SER A 63 1.64 0.88 -23.80
C SER A 63 2.88 1.58 -23.22
N GLY A 64 3.96 0.83 -23.05
CA GLY A 64 5.20 1.33 -22.45
C GLY A 64 5.22 1.36 -20.93
N HIS A 65 4.14 0.98 -20.25
CA HIS A 65 4.08 0.87 -18.81
C HIS A 65 4.20 -0.58 -18.34
N THR A 66 4.56 -0.73 -17.07
CA THR A 66 4.65 -2.05 -16.41
C THR A 66 3.77 -2.07 -15.17
N ILE A 67 2.95 -3.10 -15.05
CA ILE A 67 2.21 -3.43 -13.83
C ILE A 67 3.01 -4.49 -13.06
N LEU A 68 3.13 -4.30 -11.76
CA LEU A 68 3.73 -5.25 -10.83
C LEU A 68 2.94 -5.25 -9.52
N PRO A 69 3.02 -6.33 -8.73
CA PRO A 69 2.45 -6.33 -7.38
C PRO A 69 3.01 -5.19 -6.55
N GLY A 70 2.19 -4.64 -5.66
CA GLY A 70 2.63 -3.59 -4.75
C GLY A 70 3.87 -4.02 -3.98
N LEU A 71 4.84 -3.11 -3.85
CA LEU A 71 6.09 -3.36 -3.15
C LEU A 71 5.86 -3.60 -1.66
N ILE A 72 6.69 -4.47 -1.08
CA ILE A 72 6.65 -4.81 0.34
C ILE A 72 7.93 -4.34 1.02
N ASN A 73 7.82 -3.46 2.00
CA ASN A 73 8.94 -3.07 2.85
C ASN A 73 8.88 -3.83 4.18
N CYS A 74 9.80 -4.76 4.36
CA CYS A 74 9.81 -5.67 5.51
C CYS A 74 10.41 -5.06 6.78
N HIS A 75 10.97 -3.85 6.74
CA HIS A 75 11.55 -3.19 7.89
C HIS A 75 11.45 -1.67 7.75
N VAL A 76 10.56 -1.04 8.51
CA VAL A 76 10.35 0.40 8.45
C VAL A 76 10.10 0.98 9.84
N HIS A 77 10.63 2.16 10.09
CA HIS A 77 10.37 2.98 11.27
C HIS A 77 9.60 4.22 10.82
N LEU A 78 8.30 4.24 11.01
CA LEU A 78 7.46 5.34 10.53
C LEU A 78 7.59 6.61 11.36
N ASP A 79 7.94 6.49 12.64
CA ASP A 79 8.06 7.59 13.58
C ASP A 79 9.51 8.07 13.79
N LEU A 80 10.49 7.37 13.23
CA LEU A 80 11.90 7.70 13.39
C LEU A 80 12.25 8.96 12.59
N MET A 81 12.62 10.02 13.27
CA MET A 81 13.25 11.17 12.63
C MET A 81 14.75 10.91 12.52
N LEU A 82 15.24 10.82 11.29
CA LEU A 82 16.68 10.89 11.07
C LEU A 82 17.17 12.28 11.49
N PRO A 83 18.38 12.39 12.08
CA PRO A 83 18.92 13.66 12.52
C PRO A 83 19.04 14.61 11.33
N TYR A 84 18.11 15.56 11.27
CA TYR A 84 18.21 16.67 10.34
C TYR A 84 19.00 17.77 11.04
N ARG A 85 20.22 18.04 10.56
CA ARG A 85 21.15 19.10 11.00
C ARG A 85 20.77 19.80 12.31
N GLY A 86 21.16 19.21 13.46
CA GLY A 86 21.03 19.85 14.77
C GLY A 86 19.75 19.54 15.56
N LEU A 87 18.79 18.82 14.99
CA LEU A 87 17.69 18.22 15.76
C LEU A 87 18.17 16.87 16.29
N GLY A 88 18.28 16.76 17.60
CA GLY A 88 18.69 15.51 18.26
C GLY A 88 17.74 14.35 17.94
N ASN A 89 18.24 13.12 18.11
CA ASN A 89 17.45 11.88 17.96
C ASN A 89 16.45 11.66 19.10
N SER A 90 16.00 12.68 19.80
CA SER A 90 15.15 12.44 20.94
C SER A 90 13.72 12.17 20.50
N PHE A 91 13.33 10.90 20.54
CA PHE A 91 11.93 10.48 20.53
C PHE A 91 11.10 11.24 21.58
N ASP A 92 11.74 11.74 22.63
CA ASP A 92 11.16 12.40 23.76
C ASP A 92 10.78 13.87 23.50
N GLU A 93 11.41 14.53 22.51
CA GLU A 93 11.09 15.92 22.14
C GLU A 93 9.73 16.07 21.47
N PHE A 94 9.26 15.00 20.80
CA PHE A 94 8.01 15.04 20.05
C PHE A 94 6.99 14.10 20.67
N GLY A 95 5.96 14.67 21.28
CA GLY A 95 4.89 13.89 21.90
C GLY A 95 4.20 12.92 20.92
N ILE A 96 3.46 11.96 21.48
CA ILE A 96 2.72 10.93 20.75
C ILE A 96 1.87 11.49 19.60
N PRO A 97 1.13 12.62 19.76
CA PRO A 97 0.31 13.16 18.67
C PRO A 97 1.14 13.52 17.43
N TYR A 98 2.28 14.17 17.60
CA TYR A 98 3.17 14.54 16.49
C TYR A 98 3.72 13.29 15.78
N ARG A 99 4.21 12.33 16.55
CA ARG A 99 4.76 11.07 16.03
C ARG A 99 3.70 10.26 15.27
N THR A 100 2.46 10.28 15.73
CA THR A 100 1.34 9.65 15.05
C THR A 100 1.06 10.29 13.69
N LEU A 101 1.00 11.62 13.63
CA LEU A 101 0.80 12.35 12.37
C LEU A 101 1.97 12.14 11.39
N LEU A 102 3.20 12.14 11.91
CA LEU A 102 4.39 11.86 11.11
C LEU A 102 4.35 10.44 10.53
N SER A 103 3.98 9.46 11.34
CA SER A 103 3.86 8.06 10.91
C SER A 103 2.78 7.90 9.83
N TYR A 104 1.65 8.56 9.98
CA TYR A 104 0.58 8.58 8.97
C TYR A 104 1.08 9.16 7.64
N ARG A 105 1.73 10.33 7.69
CA ARG A 105 2.29 10.98 6.50
C ARG A 105 3.30 10.09 5.78
N ARG A 106 4.24 9.49 6.51
CA ARG A 106 5.25 8.60 5.92
C ARG A 106 4.67 7.33 5.33
N ALA A 107 3.64 6.79 5.97
CA ALA A 107 2.92 5.68 5.39
C ALA A 107 2.20 6.08 4.09
N ALA A 108 1.71 7.34 3.98
CA ALA A 108 1.16 7.87 2.74
C ALA A 108 2.25 8.03 1.65
N GLU A 109 3.37 8.64 2.00
CA GLU A 109 4.53 8.80 1.09
C GLU A 109 5.05 7.44 0.59
N ALA A 110 5.10 6.42 1.45
CA ALA A 110 5.48 5.06 1.04
C ALA A 110 4.50 4.49 0.01
N LEU A 111 3.19 4.73 0.18
CA LEU A 111 2.18 4.29 -0.78
C LEU A 111 2.34 5.00 -2.12
N ASP A 112 2.58 6.32 -2.12
CA ASP A 112 2.81 7.10 -3.34
C ASP A 112 4.06 6.61 -4.12
N CYS A 113 5.01 5.98 -3.40
CA CYS A 113 6.16 5.29 -4.00
C CYS A 113 5.89 3.82 -4.39
N GLY A 114 4.63 3.37 -4.34
CA GLY A 114 4.25 2.00 -4.71
C GLY A 114 4.45 0.94 -3.62
N VAL A 115 4.82 1.34 -2.40
CA VAL A 115 4.95 0.42 -1.25
C VAL A 115 3.59 0.21 -0.61
N THR A 116 2.91 -0.89 -0.94
CA THR A 116 1.55 -1.19 -0.48
C THR A 116 1.49 -1.96 0.83
N THR A 117 2.60 -2.56 1.23
CA THR A 117 2.70 -3.34 2.46
C THR A 117 3.97 -2.97 3.21
N ILE A 118 3.83 -2.70 4.50
CA ILE A 118 4.95 -2.39 5.37
C ILE A 118 4.93 -3.27 6.63
N ARG A 119 6.11 -3.69 7.06
CA ARG A 119 6.32 -4.25 8.39
C ARG A 119 6.98 -3.20 9.26
N SER A 120 6.20 -2.64 10.17
CA SER A 120 6.69 -1.68 11.15
C SER A 120 7.59 -2.37 12.19
N ALA A 121 8.66 -1.70 12.58
CA ALA A 121 9.61 -2.20 13.55
C ALA A 121 9.84 -1.14 14.66
N ALA A 122 9.81 -1.60 15.92
CA ALA A 122 10.20 -0.83 17.10
C ALA A 122 9.58 0.57 17.21
N ILE A 123 8.28 0.69 16.94
CA ILE A 123 7.54 1.93 17.20
C ILE A 123 6.96 1.86 18.60
N PRO A 124 7.37 2.74 19.53
CA PRO A 124 6.78 2.82 20.86
C PRO A 124 5.34 3.37 20.82
N ASP A 125 4.64 3.24 21.95
CA ASP A 125 3.28 3.77 22.17
C ASP A 125 2.20 3.21 21.23
N ASP A 126 2.42 2.02 20.65
CA ASP A 126 1.45 1.33 19.79
C ASP A 126 0.92 2.17 18.62
N ILE A 127 1.69 3.16 18.14
CA ILE A 127 1.29 4.08 17.07
C ILE A 127 0.98 3.31 15.78
N ASP A 128 1.79 2.33 15.40
CA ASP A 128 1.57 1.49 14.23
C ASP A 128 0.33 0.60 14.36
N ILE A 129 0.03 0.13 15.57
CA ILE A 129 -1.19 -0.61 15.87
C ILE A 129 -2.42 0.30 15.71
N GLY A 130 -2.32 1.54 16.21
CA GLY A 130 -3.35 2.56 16.03
C GLY A 130 -3.59 2.86 14.55
N LEU A 131 -2.54 3.06 13.77
CA LEU A 131 -2.63 3.27 12.32
C LEU A 131 -3.29 2.09 11.61
N LYS A 132 -2.89 0.86 11.93
CA LYS A 132 -3.50 -0.35 11.35
C LYS A 132 -4.99 -0.44 11.66
N LYS A 133 -5.38 -0.16 12.90
CA LYS A 133 -6.80 -0.16 13.30
C LYS A 133 -7.59 0.93 12.59
N SER A 134 -7.03 2.14 12.47
CA SER A 134 -7.71 3.26 11.79
C SER A 134 -7.96 2.99 10.31
N GLN A 135 -7.08 2.25 9.65
CA GLN A 135 -7.27 1.85 8.25
C GLN A 135 -8.42 0.85 8.07
N GLY A 136 -8.62 -0.05 9.03
CA GLY A 136 -9.76 -0.97 9.03
C GLY A 136 -11.08 -0.33 9.48
N ALA A 137 -10.99 0.78 10.22
CA ALA A 137 -12.14 1.52 10.74
C ALA A 137 -12.52 2.74 9.88
N CYS A 138 -11.86 3.00 8.76
CA CYS A 138 -12.11 4.15 7.89
C CYS A 138 -13.46 3.99 7.17
N THR A 139 -14.51 4.02 7.98
CA THR A 139 -15.87 4.24 7.55
C THR A 139 -16.06 5.75 7.42
N ALA A 140 -16.36 6.20 6.22
CA ALA A 140 -16.90 7.52 5.91
C ALA A 140 -15.98 8.74 6.21
N GLY A 141 -15.29 9.26 5.21
CA GLY A 141 -14.84 10.64 5.15
C GLY A 141 -13.34 10.94 5.11
N GLY A 142 -12.47 9.95 5.09
CA GLY A 142 -11.05 10.16 4.80
C GLY A 142 -10.78 10.33 3.29
N PRO A 143 -9.67 10.98 2.89
CA PRO A 143 -9.33 11.07 1.47
C PRO A 143 -9.29 9.67 0.84
N PRO A 144 -9.70 9.53 -0.44
CA PRO A 144 -9.81 8.24 -1.11
C PRO A 144 -8.41 7.67 -1.40
N HIS A 145 -7.78 7.07 -0.42
CA HIS A 145 -6.58 6.27 -0.63
C HIS A 145 -6.99 4.80 -0.76
N ARG A 146 -7.29 4.41 -1.99
CA ARG A 146 -7.64 3.06 -2.41
C ARG A 146 -6.43 2.13 -2.42
N ALA A 147 -5.81 1.92 -1.28
CA ALA A 147 -4.84 0.85 -1.14
C ALA A 147 -4.94 0.27 0.26
N ARG A 148 -5.32 -0.99 0.36
CA ARG A 148 -5.23 -1.72 1.63
C ARG A 148 -3.78 -1.87 2.03
N ARG A 149 -3.41 -1.18 3.09
CA ARG A 149 -2.11 -1.31 3.71
C ARG A 149 -2.16 -2.40 4.77
N ARG A 150 -1.38 -3.43 4.62
CA ARG A 150 -1.09 -4.34 5.73
C ARG A 150 0.11 -3.80 6.50
N ALA A 151 -0.15 -3.10 7.60
CA ALA A 151 0.88 -2.86 8.60
C ALA A 151 1.01 -4.11 9.47
N GLY A 152 2.16 -4.77 9.44
CA GLY A 152 2.48 -5.85 10.35
C GLY A 152 3.26 -5.30 11.54
N SER A 153 2.74 -5.40 12.76
CA SER A 153 3.49 -5.11 13.98
C SER A 153 4.25 -6.34 14.43
N GLY A 154 5.56 -6.28 14.42
CA GLY A 154 6.37 -7.22 15.18
C GLY A 154 6.42 -6.71 16.63
N ARG A 155 5.83 -7.42 17.60
CA ARG A 155 6.08 -7.14 19.00
C ARG A 155 7.54 -7.50 19.31
N GLY A 156 8.39 -6.48 19.40
CA GLY A 156 9.65 -6.61 20.12
C GLY A 156 9.30 -6.73 21.60
N SER A 157 9.48 -7.89 22.20
CA SER A 157 9.44 -8.00 23.64
C SER A 157 10.60 -7.18 24.20
N SER A 158 10.33 -6.02 24.77
CA SER A 158 11.25 -5.35 25.68
C SER A 158 11.34 -6.20 26.95
N ARG A 159 12.23 -7.18 26.94
CA ARG A 159 12.73 -7.74 28.20
C ARG A 159 13.64 -6.67 28.78
N GLY A 160 13.30 -6.26 30.00
CA GLY A 160 14.08 -5.29 30.76
C GLY A 160 15.56 -5.61 30.74
N SER A 161 16.35 -4.60 30.46
CA SER A 161 17.78 -4.61 30.73
C SER A 161 18.00 -4.72 32.22
N PRO A 162 18.88 -5.59 32.68
CA PRO A 162 19.32 -5.53 34.08
C PRO A 162 20.13 -4.27 34.30
N ASP A 163 19.91 -3.64 35.43
CA ASP A 163 20.68 -2.51 35.95
C ASP A 163 22.17 -2.76 35.89
N TRP A 164 22.89 -1.82 35.25
CA TRP A 164 24.32 -1.58 35.42
C TRP A 164 24.54 -0.15 35.86
#